data_93231a48993afaac9e059c83262291bd
#
_entry.id   93231a48993afaac9e059c83262291bd
#
_cell.length_a   1.000
_cell.length_b   1.000
_cell.length_c   1.000
_cell.angle_alpha   90.00
_cell.angle_beta   90.00
_cell.angle_gamma   90.00
#
_symmetry.space_group_name_H-M   'P 1'
#
loop_
_entity.id
_entity.type
_entity.pdbx_description
1 polymer ?
#
loop_
_entity_poly.entity_id
_entity_poly.type
_entity_poly.pdbx_seq_one_letter_code
_entity_poly.pdbx_strand_id
1 'polypeptide(L)'
;MQSYQFRFTLYGCIAILSWSCLLGIARLVTESLGPVGGSAMLYSLSSIFLLIVVGIPKLSYFSPKYLVLGGAMFVCYEIFLALALGYSNSRSQAIEVSIVNYLWPALTVLFAVLGSNKKPNWLLYPAVMLAFIGVAWTVSGDSGLSPTQLMANISSNPIVYFMAFAGAVIWAVYCNLTQRQQSKHNAITLLFIATAISLWIKYAFTDEPPMVFSWEAMGYLVASAALMAGGYGL
;
A
#
# COMPACT_ATOMS: atom_id res chain seq x y z
N MET A 1 32.51 1.70 -0.49
CA MET A 1 31.29 2.40 -0.08
C MET A 1 30.35 2.67 -1.25
N GLN A 2 30.78 3.18 -2.40
CA GLN A 2 29.92 3.48 -3.56
C GLN A 2 29.17 2.26 -4.13
N SER A 3 29.81 1.08 -4.24
CA SER A 3 29.14 -0.13 -4.75
C SER A 3 28.03 -0.65 -3.84
N TYR A 4 28.13 -0.41 -2.52
CA TYR A 4 27.15 -0.80 -1.54
C TYR A 4 25.90 0.10 -1.62
N GLN A 5 26.10 1.41 -1.70
CA GLN A 5 25.00 2.37 -1.89
C GLN A 5 24.25 2.15 -3.20
N PHE A 6 24.98 1.84 -4.29
CA PHE A 6 24.37 1.55 -5.59
C PHE A 6 23.42 0.34 -5.54
N ARG A 7 23.79 -0.74 -4.84
CA ARG A 7 22.92 -1.92 -4.69
C ARG A 7 21.61 -1.60 -3.98
N PHE A 8 21.64 -0.85 -2.88
CA PHE A 8 20.41 -0.46 -2.18
C PHE A 8 19.52 0.48 -2.99
N THR A 9 20.12 1.39 -3.74
CA THR A 9 19.38 2.23 -4.67
C THR A 9 18.71 1.40 -5.76
N LEU A 10 19.41 0.40 -6.31
CA LEU A 10 18.85 -0.51 -7.31
C LEU A 10 17.68 -1.32 -6.73
N TYR A 11 17.81 -1.88 -5.52
CA TYR A 11 16.70 -2.60 -4.85
C TYR A 11 15.50 -1.68 -4.64
N GLY A 12 15.72 -0.45 -4.21
CA GLY A 12 14.65 0.55 -4.08
C GLY A 12 13.95 0.85 -5.40
N CYS A 13 14.70 0.99 -6.49
CA CYS A 13 14.12 1.18 -7.82
C CYS A 13 13.30 -0.04 -8.28
N ILE A 14 13.81 -1.26 -8.07
CA ILE A 14 13.08 -2.49 -8.39
C ILE A 14 11.79 -2.59 -7.57
N ALA A 15 11.84 -2.29 -6.27
CA ALA A 15 10.66 -2.29 -5.42
C ALA A 15 9.59 -1.30 -5.91
N ILE A 16 9.98 -0.07 -6.25
CA ILE A 16 9.08 0.96 -6.77
C ILE A 16 8.45 0.51 -8.10
N LEU A 17 9.23 -0.05 -9.01
CA LEU A 17 8.73 -0.59 -10.28
C LEU A 17 7.74 -1.74 -10.03
N SER A 18 8.05 -2.66 -9.12
CA SER A 18 7.14 -3.75 -8.73
C SER A 18 5.82 -3.22 -8.19
N TRP A 19 5.84 -2.23 -7.30
CA TRP A 19 4.63 -1.63 -6.74
C TRP A 19 3.83 -0.84 -7.79
N SER A 20 4.51 -0.18 -8.74
CA SER A 20 3.82 0.53 -9.83
C SER A 20 3.02 -0.40 -10.73
N CYS A 21 3.54 -1.60 -11.01
CA CYS A 21 2.81 -2.63 -11.77
C CYS A 21 1.73 -3.32 -10.92
N LEU A 22 2.00 -3.50 -9.61
CA LEU A 22 1.14 -4.25 -8.70
C LEU A 22 -0.28 -3.69 -8.63
N LEU A 23 -0.44 -2.37 -8.47
CA LEU A 23 -1.75 -1.77 -8.22
C LEU A 23 -2.75 -2.02 -9.36
N GLY A 24 -2.29 -1.95 -10.61
CA GLY A 24 -3.13 -2.26 -11.77
C GLY A 24 -3.53 -3.72 -11.84
N ILE A 25 -2.59 -4.65 -11.61
CA ILE A 25 -2.86 -6.08 -11.66
C ILE A 25 -3.69 -6.52 -10.44
N ALA A 26 -3.43 -5.97 -9.25
CA ALA A 26 -4.24 -6.22 -8.05
C ALA A 26 -5.71 -5.81 -8.25
N ARG A 27 -5.97 -4.73 -9.01
CA ARG A 27 -7.33 -4.36 -9.39
C ARG A 27 -8.00 -5.46 -10.24
N LEU A 28 -7.29 -6.07 -11.20
CA LEU A 28 -7.82 -7.18 -11.99
C LEU A 28 -8.12 -8.42 -11.14
N VAL A 29 -7.31 -8.68 -10.10
CA VAL A 29 -7.60 -9.74 -9.11
C VAL A 29 -8.92 -9.46 -8.39
N THR A 30 -9.13 -8.24 -7.90
CA THR A 30 -10.36 -7.89 -7.17
C THR A 30 -11.59 -7.81 -8.07
N GLU A 31 -11.44 -7.47 -9.34
CA GLU A 31 -12.53 -7.54 -10.34
C GLU A 31 -12.96 -9.00 -10.61
N SER A 32 -12.02 -9.93 -10.58
CA SER A 32 -12.27 -11.34 -10.91
C SER A 32 -12.71 -12.15 -9.70
N LEU A 33 -12.14 -11.93 -8.53
CA LEU A 33 -12.32 -12.74 -7.33
C LEU A 33 -13.05 -12.01 -6.19
N GLY A 34 -13.55 -10.81 -6.43
CA GLY A 34 -14.21 -9.98 -5.43
C GLY A 34 -13.25 -9.08 -4.64
N PRO A 35 -13.74 -7.95 -4.12
CA PRO A 35 -12.92 -6.97 -3.40
C PRO A 35 -12.23 -7.53 -2.15
N VAL A 36 -12.96 -8.25 -1.31
CA VAL A 36 -12.42 -8.80 -0.06
C VAL A 36 -11.79 -10.17 -0.29
N GLY A 37 -12.50 -11.07 -0.99
CA GLY A 37 -12.03 -12.43 -1.27
C GLY A 37 -10.76 -12.44 -2.13
N GLY A 38 -10.73 -11.68 -3.22
CA GLY A 38 -9.57 -11.52 -4.08
C GLY A 38 -8.36 -10.95 -3.33
N SER A 39 -8.58 -9.95 -2.47
CA SER A 39 -7.52 -9.41 -1.62
C SER A 39 -7.02 -10.45 -0.61
N ALA A 40 -7.91 -11.20 0.04
CA ALA A 40 -7.51 -12.26 0.98
C ALA A 40 -6.64 -13.33 0.30
N MET A 41 -7.02 -13.75 -0.91
CA MET A 41 -6.22 -14.68 -1.73
C MET A 41 -4.86 -14.09 -2.10
N LEU A 42 -4.82 -12.81 -2.50
CA LEU A 42 -3.58 -12.11 -2.87
C LEU A 42 -2.58 -12.09 -1.71
N TYR A 43 -3.03 -11.67 -0.50
CA TYR A 43 -2.15 -11.63 0.68
C TYR A 43 -1.77 -13.04 1.17
N SER A 44 -2.64 -14.04 1.00
CA SER A 44 -2.31 -15.44 1.31
C SER A 44 -1.19 -15.97 0.43
N LEU A 45 -1.30 -15.79 -0.89
CA LEU A 45 -0.29 -16.26 -1.83
C LEU A 45 1.02 -15.46 -1.69
N SER A 46 0.94 -14.15 -1.48
CA SER A 46 2.11 -13.32 -1.18
C SER A 46 2.81 -13.76 0.10
N SER A 47 2.06 -14.14 1.14
CA SER A 47 2.61 -14.70 2.37
C SER A 47 3.38 -15.99 2.12
N ILE A 48 2.86 -16.88 1.27
CA ILE A 48 3.55 -18.12 0.88
C ILE A 48 4.87 -17.81 0.16
N PHE A 49 4.87 -16.86 -0.78
CA PHE A 49 6.11 -16.46 -1.47
C PHE A 49 7.12 -15.84 -0.50
N LEU A 50 6.67 -14.98 0.42
CA LEU A 50 7.54 -14.41 1.45
C LEU A 50 8.07 -15.48 2.41
N LEU A 51 7.28 -16.50 2.77
CA LEU A 51 7.74 -17.63 3.56
C LEU A 51 8.87 -18.39 2.90
N ILE A 52 8.81 -18.57 1.57
CA ILE A 52 9.83 -19.28 0.80
C ILE A 52 11.10 -18.42 0.66
N VAL A 53 10.97 -17.12 0.39
CA VAL A 53 12.11 -16.24 0.06
C VAL A 53 12.75 -15.62 1.30
N VAL A 54 11.94 -15.13 2.23
CA VAL A 54 12.39 -14.38 3.44
C VAL A 54 12.38 -15.26 4.69
N GLY A 55 11.45 -16.22 4.77
CA GLY A 55 11.21 -17.05 5.95
C GLY A 55 10.39 -16.35 7.03
N ILE A 56 10.31 -16.99 8.21
CA ILE A 56 9.64 -16.42 9.39
C ILE A 56 10.70 -15.91 10.38
N PRO A 57 10.75 -14.60 10.65
CA PRO A 57 11.66 -14.06 11.64
C PRO A 57 11.19 -14.43 13.06
N LYS A 58 12.13 -14.58 14.00
CA LYS A 58 11.78 -14.78 15.41
C LYS A 58 11.16 -13.50 16.00
N LEU A 59 10.04 -13.64 16.70
CA LEU A 59 9.34 -12.51 17.34
C LEU A 59 10.22 -11.73 18.31
N SER A 60 11.19 -12.43 18.96
CA SER A 60 12.14 -11.82 19.90
C SER A 60 13.07 -10.77 19.28
N TYR A 61 13.13 -10.68 17.95
CA TYR A 61 13.94 -9.66 17.26
C TYR A 61 13.29 -8.28 17.25
N PHE A 62 12.01 -8.19 17.62
CA PHE A 62 11.23 -6.96 17.56
C PHE A 62 10.72 -6.56 18.94
N SER A 63 10.62 -5.26 19.19
CA SER A 63 9.97 -4.79 20.41
C SER A 63 8.46 -5.09 20.38
N PRO A 64 7.86 -5.46 21.52
CA PRO A 64 6.41 -5.71 21.58
C PRO A 64 5.57 -4.50 21.10
N LYS A 65 6.02 -3.29 21.42
CA LYS A 65 5.37 -2.04 20.95
C LYS A 65 5.36 -1.95 19.41
N TYR A 66 6.47 -2.33 18.76
CA TYR A 66 6.55 -2.34 17.31
C TYR A 66 5.64 -3.41 16.70
N LEU A 67 5.63 -4.63 17.27
CA LEU A 67 4.78 -5.70 16.73
C LEU A 67 3.29 -5.35 16.84
N VAL A 68 2.86 -4.74 17.93
CA VAL A 68 1.44 -4.37 18.12
C VAL A 68 1.11 -3.11 17.32
N LEU A 69 1.80 -2.00 17.56
CA LEU A 69 1.45 -0.73 16.94
C LEU A 69 1.84 -0.71 15.44
N GLY A 70 3.07 -1.09 15.12
CA GLY A 70 3.54 -1.15 13.74
C GLY A 70 2.79 -2.22 12.94
N GLY A 71 2.53 -3.38 13.56
CA GLY A 71 1.73 -4.44 12.94
C GLY A 71 0.29 -3.99 12.65
N ALA A 72 -0.38 -3.36 13.63
CA ALA A 72 -1.72 -2.82 13.43
C ALA A 72 -1.75 -1.76 12.32
N MET A 73 -0.77 -0.84 12.31
CA MET A 73 -0.67 0.18 11.25
C MET A 73 -0.44 -0.43 9.87
N PHE A 74 0.46 -1.41 9.77
CA PHE A 74 0.71 -2.12 8.52
C PHE A 74 -0.57 -2.80 8.02
N VAL A 75 -1.20 -3.63 8.85
CA VAL A 75 -2.42 -4.37 8.50
C VAL A 75 -3.55 -3.41 8.11
N CYS A 76 -3.75 -2.33 8.86
CA CYS A 76 -4.76 -1.31 8.51
C CYS A 76 -4.46 -0.65 7.16
N TYR A 77 -3.21 -0.30 6.89
CA TYR A 77 -2.81 0.29 5.62
C TYR A 77 -3.11 -0.65 4.45
N GLU A 78 -2.66 -1.89 4.55
CA GLU A 78 -2.82 -2.87 3.47
C GLU A 78 -4.29 -3.20 3.20
N ILE A 79 -5.11 -3.32 4.26
CA ILE A 79 -6.56 -3.49 4.14
C ILE A 79 -7.19 -2.26 3.49
N PHE A 80 -6.80 -1.05 3.90
CA PHE A 80 -7.36 0.17 3.34
C PHE A 80 -7.04 0.30 1.85
N LEU A 81 -5.80 0.02 1.45
CA LEU A 81 -5.40 0.07 0.04
C LEU A 81 -6.12 -1.01 -0.79
N ALA A 82 -6.14 -2.25 -0.29
CA ALA A 82 -6.79 -3.37 -0.98
C ALA A 82 -8.29 -3.09 -1.19
N LEU A 83 -8.99 -2.62 -0.15
CA LEU A 83 -10.41 -2.31 -0.24
C LEU A 83 -10.69 -1.03 -1.04
N ALA A 84 -9.82 -0.02 -0.97
CA ALA A 84 -9.95 1.16 -1.80
C ALA A 84 -9.90 0.82 -3.29
N LEU A 85 -8.97 -0.06 -3.68
CA LEU A 85 -8.89 -0.58 -5.05
C LEU A 85 -10.08 -1.47 -5.39
N GLY A 86 -10.45 -2.39 -4.49
CA GLY A 86 -11.52 -3.35 -4.70
C GLY A 86 -12.90 -2.71 -4.84
N TYR A 87 -13.21 -1.70 -4.02
CA TYR A 87 -14.50 -0.99 -4.02
C TYR A 87 -14.55 0.20 -4.99
N SER A 88 -13.50 0.47 -5.74
CA SER A 88 -13.55 1.49 -6.80
C SER A 88 -14.59 1.11 -7.87
N ASN A 89 -15.43 2.06 -8.27
CA ASN A 89 -16.53 1.87 -9.22
C ASN A 89 -16.03 1.60 -10.65
N SER A 90 -14.80 2.01 -10.97
CA SER A 90 -14.18 1.86 -12.28
C SER A 90 -12.67 1.73 -12.18
N ARG A 91 -12.03 1.29 -13.26
CA ARG A 91 -10.57 1.26 -13.38
C ARG A 91 -9.95 2.66 -13.31
N SER A 92 -10.62 3.66 -13.89
CA SER A 92 -10.20 5.07 -13.76
C SER A 92 -10.18 5.52 -12.31
N GLN A 93 -11.25 5.24 -11.55
CA GLN A 93 -11.30 5.55 -10.12
C GLN A 93 -10.23 4.79 -9.32
N ALA A 94 -9.94 3.54 -9.66
CA ALA A 94 -8.85 2.79 -9.03
C ALA A 94 -7.47 3.42 -9.28
N ILE A 95 -7.24 4.00 -10.48
CA ILE A 95 -6.02 4.76 -10.79
C ILE A 95 -5.97 6.04 -9.93
N GLU A 96 -7.05 6.81 -9.86
CA GLU A 96 -7.14 8.02 -9.05
C GLU A 96 -6.86 7.73 -7.57
N VAL A 97 -7.48 6.69 -7.02
CA VAL A 97 -7.31 6.20 -5.65
C VAL A 97 -5.86 5.77 -5.39
N SER A 98 -5.24 5.08 -6.36
CA SER A 98 -3.82 4.72 -6.30
C SER A 98 -2.93 5.95 -6.20
N ILE A 99 -3.21 6.99 -6.99
CA ILE A 99 -2.44 8.24 -6.98
C ILE A 99 -2.63 9.01 -5.67
N VAL A 100 -3.85 9.03 -5.11
CA VAL A 100 -4.09 9.58 -3.77
C VAL A 100 -3.23 8.84 -2.73
N ASN A 101 -3.16 7.51 -2.81
CA ASN A 101 -2.31 6.73 -1.91
C ASN A 101 -0.82 7.09 -2.08
N TYR A 102 -0.34 7.43 -3.28
CA TYR A 102 1.05 7.86 -3.51
C TYR A 102 1.42 9.22 -2.89
N LEU A 103 0.57 9.84 -2.09
CA LEU A 103 0.97 10.92 -1.18
C LEU A 103 1.88 10.45 -0.03
N TRP A 104 1.91 9.14 0.27
CA TRP A 104 2.69 8.61 1.39
C TRP A 104 4.18 8.99 1.40
N PRO A 105 4.93 9.08 0.27
CA PRO A 105 6.33 9.48 0.31
C PRO A 105 6.50 10.93 0.78
N ALA A 106 5.66 11.85 0.27
CA ALA A 106 5.69 13.26 0.67
C ALA A 106 5.32 13.41 2.17
N LEU A 107 4.30 12.69 2.62
CA LEU A 107 3.89 12.66 4.03
C LEU A 107 4.96 12.03 4.92
N THR A 108 5.65 10.99 4.46
CA THR A 108 6.75 10.34 5.20
C THR A 108 7.88 11.33 5.49
N VAL A 109 8.30 12.09 4.49
CA VAL A 109 9.33 13.13 4.65
C VAL A 109 8.83 14.25 5.55
N LEU A 110 7.60 14.71 5.36
CA LEU A 110 6.98 15.74 6.19
C LEU A 110 6.98 15.33 7.68
N PHE A 111 6.49 14.13 7.98
CA PHE A 111 6.40 13.61 9.37
C PHE A 111 7.78 13.33 9.96
N ALA A 112 8.75 12.86 9.16
CA ALA A 112 10.13 12.70 9.61
C ALA A 112 10.75 14.03 10.06
N VAL A 113 10.49 15.07 9.31
CA VAL A 113 11.01 16.43 9.63
C VAL A 113 10.27 17.03 10.83
N LEU A 114 8.94 16.97 10.85
CA LEU A 114 8.14 17.49 11.97
C LEU A 114 8.43 16.75 13.29
N GLY A 115 8.73 15.44 13.21
CA GLY A 115 9.12 14.62 14.36
C GLY A 115 10.60 14.71 14.75
N SER A 116 11.39 15.53 14.08
CA SER A 116 12.80 15.76 14.36
C SER A 116 13.03 17.13 15.04
N ASN A 117 14.09 17.22 15.83
CA ASN A 117 14.51 18.52 16.40
C ASN A 117 15.28 19.41 15.40
N LYS A 118 15.35 19.00 14.12
CA LYS A 118 16.05 19.74 13.07
C LYS A 118 15.10 20.73 12.40
N LYS A 119 15.58 21.94 12.10
CA LYS A 119 14.81 22.89 11.30
C LYS A 119 14.62 22.33 9.89
N PRO A 120 13.38 22.28 9.36
CA PRO A 120 13.13 21.83 8.02
C PRO A 120 13.77 22.76 6.98
N ASN A 121 14.21 22.18 5.86
CA ASN A 121 14.50 23.00 4.68
C ASN A 121 13.18 23.60 4.20
N TRP A 122 13.15 24.91 3.97
CA TRP A 122 11.93 25.61 3.53
C TRP A 122 11.35 25.05 2.23
N LEU A 123 12.17 24.43 1.35
CA LEU A 123 11.75 23.78 0.11
C LEU A 123 10.82 22.55 0.34
N LEU A 124 10.80 22.00 1.56
CA LEU A 124 9.91 20.90 1.90
C LEU A 124 8.44 21.29 1.73
N TYR A 125 8.05 22.47 2.19
CA TYR A 125 6.66 22.91 2.15
C TYR A 125 6.12 23.07 0.73
N PRO A 126 6.78 23.78 -0.20
CA PRO A 126 6.32 23.83 -1.58
C PRO A 126 6.37 22.48 -2.28
N ALA A 127 7.33 21.59 -1.95
CA ALA A 127 7.37 20.25 -2.51
C ALA A 127 6.17 19.39 -2.08
N VAL A 128 5.78 19.44 -0.80
CA VAL A 128 4.57 18.76 -0.31
C VAL A 128 3.31 19.36 -0.95
N MET A 129 3.22 20.69 -1.01
CA MET A 129 2.09 21.36 -1.70
C MET A 129 1.96 20.93 -3.16
N LEU A 130 3.09 20.83 -3.88
CA LEU A 130 3.11 20.40 -5.26
C LEU A 130 2.62 18.95 -5.41
N ALA A 131 2.96 18.06 -4.47
CA ALA A 131 2.44 16.69 -4.45
C ALA A 131 0.92 16.65 -4.30
N PHE A 132 0.35 17.44 -3.38
CA PHE A 132 -1.11 17.55 -3.22
C PHE A 132 -1.80 18.15 -4.44
N ILE A 133 -1.21 19.19 -5.06
CA ILE A 133 -1.73 19.79 -6.29
C ILE A 133 -1.72 18.74 -7.43
N GLY A 134 -0.65 17.97 -7.58
CA GLY A 134 -0.55 16.91 -8.57
C GLY A 134 -1.64 15.84 -8.40
N VAL A 135 -1.89 15.41 -7.17
CA VAL A 135 -2.98 14.47 -6.86
C VAL A 135 -4.34 15.08 -7.17
N ALA A 136 -4.59 16.33 -6.74
CA ALA A 136 -5.84 17.02 -7.02
C ALA A 136 -6.09 17.17 -8.54
N TRP A 137 -5.03 17.48 -9.30
CA TRP A 137 -5.11 17.53 -10.77
C TRP A 137 -5.56 16.19 -11.35
N THR A 138 -4.93 15.10 -10.94
CA THR A 138 -5.24 13.77 -11.47
C THR A 138 -6.67 13.33 -11.12
N VAL A 139 -7.12 13.58 -9.87
CA VAL A 139 -8.48 13.22 -9.43
C VAL A 139 -9.54 14.10 -10.12
N SER A 140 -9.18 15.28 -10.61
CA SER A 140 -10.07 16.13 -11.43
C SER A 140 -10.19 15.65 -12.90
N GLY A 141 -9.35 14.71 -13.32
CA GLY A 141 -9.37 14.13 -14.67
C GLY A 141 -9.09 15.15 -15.79
N ASP A 142 -9.75 14.99 -16.93
CA ASP A 142 -9.56 15.83 -18.12
C ASP A 142 -9.92 17.30 -17.91
N SER A 143 -10.65 17.61 -16.83
CA SER A 143 -11.00 18.99 -16.45
C SER A 143 -9.84 19.80 -15.87
N GLY A 144 -8.65 19.20 -15.71
CA GLY A 144 -7.50 19.81 -15.04
C GLY A 144 -7.79 20.08 -13.55
N LEU A 145 -7.24 21.18 -12.99
CA LEU A 145 -7.52 21.60 -11.61
C LEU A 145 -8.92 22.24 -11.50
N SER A 146 -9.95 21.42 -11.47
CA SER A 146 -11.33 21.84 -11.27
C SER A 146 -11.84 21.43 -9.89
N PRO A 147 -12.02 22.37 -8.93
CA PRO A 147 -12.55 22.05 -7.60
C PRO A 147 -13.92 21.38 -7.64
N THR A 148 -14.77 21.77 -8.61
CA THR A 148 -16.10 21.19 -8.80
C THR A 148 -16.01 19.73 -9.23
N GLN A 149 -15.16 19.43 -10.21
CA GLN A 149 -14.97 18.06 -10.70
C GLN A 149 -14.30 17.18 -9.67
N LEU A 150 -13.28 17.70 -8.97
CA LEU A 150 -12.63 17.02 -7.84
C LEU A 150 -13.67 16.62 -6.77
N MET A 151 -14.53 17.57 -6.39
CA MET A 151 -15.55 17.28 -5.39
C MET A 151 -16.58 16.28 -5.92
N ALA A 152 -16.98 16.37 -7.18
CA ALA A 152 -17.90 15.41 -7.81
C ALA A 152 -17.30 13.99 -7.82
N ASN A 153 -16.03 13.84 -8.22
CA ASN A 153 -15.35 12.55 -8.25
C ASN A 153 -15.22 11.95 -6.83
N ILE A 154 -14.78 12.73 -5.85
CA ILE A 154 -14.71 12.29 -4.46
C ILE A 154 -16.10 11.92 -3.92
N SER A 155 -17.13 12.73 -4.22
CA SER A 155 -18.49 12.49 -3.73
C SER A 155 -19.15 11.26 -4.37
N SER A 156 -18.67 10.81 -5.54
CA SER A 156 -19.19 9.61 -6.21
C SER A 156 -18.92 8.32 -5.41
N ASN A 157 -17.82 8.28 -4.67
CA ASN A 157 -17.44 7.14 -3.81
C ASN A 157 -16.46 7.60 -2.71
N PRO A 158 -16.92 8.39 -1.72
CA PRO A 158 -16.04 9.05 -0.77
C PRO A 158 -15.22 8.08 0.10
N ILE A 159 -15.74 6.86 0.31
CA ILE A 159 -15.08 5.86 1.15
C ILE A 159 -13.75 5.39 0.58
N VAL A 160 -13.64 5.22 -0.75
CA VAL A 160 -12.38 4.75 -1.37
C VAL A 160 -11.31 5.82 -1.33
N TYR A 161 -11.67 7.11 -1.53
CA TYR A 161 -10.72 8.22 -1.40
C TYR A 161 -10.29 8.42 0.04
N PHE A 162 -11.22 8.28 1.00
CA PHE A 162 -10.90 8.32 2.42
C PHE A 162 -9.92 7.19 2.79
N MET A 163 -10.19 5.95 2.38
CA MET A 163 -9.31 4.82 2.66
C MET A 163 -7.92 5.01 2.04
N ALA A 164 -7.84 5.50 0.79
CA ALA A 164 -6.57 5.78 0.13
C ALA A 164 -5.75 6.84 0.86
N PHE A 165 -6.37 7.97 1.22
CA PHE A 165 -5.70 9.06 1.93
C PHE A 165 -5.30 8.67 3.35
N ALA A 166 -6.22 8.07 4.12
CA ALA A 166 -5.93 7.59 5.46
C ALA A 166 -4.85 6.50 5.43
N GLY A 167 -4.87 5.61 4.42
CA GLY A 167 -3.82 4.64 4.17
C GLY A 167 -2.47 5.32 3.96
N ALA A 168 -2.39 6.35 3.11
CA ALA A 168 -1.16 7.10 2.88
C ALA A 168 -0.60 7.73 4.17
N VAL A 169 -1.47 8.28 5.03
CA VAL A 169 -1.08 8.83 6.33
C VAL A 169 -0.56 7.73 7.26
N ILE A 170 -1.30 6.62 7.39
CA ILE A 170 -0.91 5.48 8.23
C ILE A 170 0.44 4.92 7.77
N TRP A 171 0.64 4.74 6.47
CA TRP A 171 1.89 4.24 5.91
C TRP A 171 3.05 5.19 6.17
N ALA A 172 2.85 6.49 6.01
CA ALA A 172 3.87 7.50 6.30
C ALA A 172 4.31 7.47 7.77
N VAL A 173 3.37 7.30 8.70
CA VAL A 173 3.67 7.15 10.14
C VAL A 173 4.37 5.81 10.40
N TYR A 174 3.91 4.71 9.79
CA TYR A 174 4.53 3.39 9.89
C TYR A 174 5.99 3.41 9.41
N CYS A 175 6.29 4.03 8.28
CA CYS A 175 7.66 4.19 7.77
C CYS A 175 8.56 4.89 8.79
N ASN A 176 8.09 5.98 9.41
CA ASN A 176 8.83 6.69 10.44
C ASN A 176 9.03 5.85 11.72
N LEU A 177 8.02 5.06 12.09
CA LEU A 177 8.10 4.15 13.23
C LEU A 177 9.12 3.04 12.98
N THR A 178 9.06 2.42 11.79
CA THR A 178 9.96 1.32 11.38
C THR A 178 11.41 1.79 11.30
N GLN A 179 11.65 2.98 10.78
CA GLN A 179 13.00 3.56 10.75
C GLN A 179 13.63 3.68 12.14
N ARG A 180 12.82 3.91 13.18
CA ARG A 180 13.29 4.00 14.58
C ARG A 180 13.53 2.66 15.24
N GLN A 181 13.05 1.56 14.64
CA GLN A 181 13.09 0.22 15.25
C GLN A 181 14.50 -0.40 15.31
N GLN A 182 15.46 0.05 14.51
CA GLN A 182 16.86 -0.44 14.47
C GLN A 182 17.02 -1.98 14.34
N SER A 183 15.96 -2.72 14.02
CA SER A 183 16.02 -4.15 13.78
C SER A 183 16.69 -4.43 12.44
N LYS A 184 17.61 -5.43 12.42
CA LYS A 184 18.20 -5.94 11.18
C LYS A 184 17.31 -6.98 10.49
N HIS A 185 16.21 -7.36 11.11
CA HIS A 185 15.30 -8.39 10.63
C HIS A 185 14.03 -7.76 10.06
N ASN A 186 13.53 -8.35 8.98
CA ASN A 186 12.30 -7.93 8.33
C ASN A 186 11.10 -8.69 8.92
N ALA A 187 10.10 -7.96 9.42
CA ALA A 187 8.87 -8.55 9.97
C ALA A 187 7.82 -8.83 8.89
N ILE A 188 8.11 -8.55 7.63
CA ILE A 188 7.11 -8.47 6.55
C ILE A 188 6.28 -9.74 6.41
N THR A 189 6.88 -10.93 6.49
CA THR A 189 6.18 -12.20 6.39
C THR A 189 5.08 -12.34 7.46
N LEU A 190 5.37 -11.96 8.70
CA LEU A 190 4.39 -12.00 9.79
C LEU A 190 3.25 -11.00 9.55
N LEU A 191 3.59 -9.82 9.05
CA LEU A 191 2.63 -8.75 8.78
C LEU A 191 1.68 -9.12 7.63
N PHE A 192 2.19 -9.78 6.59
CA PHE A 192 1.38 -10.28 5.47
C PHE A 192 0.44 -11.40 5.92
N ILE A 193 0.92 -12.34 6.73
CA ILE A 193 0.07 -13.39 7.32
C ILE A 193 -1.06 -12.76 8.16
N ALA A 194 -0.74 -11.76 9.00
CA ALA A 194 -1.74 -11.06 9.79
C ALA A 194 -2.77 -10.32 8.91
N THR A 195 -2.33 -9.70 7.81
CA THR A 195 -3.22 -9.05 6.84
C THR A 195 -4.13 -10.08 6.15
N ALA A 196 -3.58 -11.21 5.70
CA ALA A 196 -4.35 -12.29 5.09
C ALA A 196 -5.43 -12.82 6.05
N ILE A 197 -5.06 -13.12 7.30
CA ILE A 197 -6.01 -13.58 8.32
C ILE A 197 -7.12 -12.53 8.53
N SER A 198 -6.77 -11.26 8.66
CA SER A 198 -7.74 -10.18 8.87
C SER A 198 -8.71 -10.05 7.69
N LEU A 199 -8.22 -10.20 6.45
CA LEU A 199 -9.07 -10.17 5.25
C LEU A 199 -9.97 -11.41 5.14
N TRP A 200 -9.47 -12.60 5.53
CA TRP A 200 -10.32 -13.80 5.57
C TRP A 200 -11.41 -13.70 6.63
N ILE A 201 -11.09 -13.14 7.81
CA ILE A 201 -12.10 -12.85 8.84
C ILE A 201 -13.15 -11.88 8.25
N LYS A 202 -12.71 -10.78 7.62
CA LYS A 202 -13.64 -9.85 6.97
C LYS A 202 -14.49 -10.54 5.91
N TYR A 203 -13.89 -11.38 5.07
CA TYR A 203 -14.61 -12.12 4.02
C TYR A 203 -15.72 -13.02 4.58
N ALA A 204 -15.44 -13.70 5.71
CA ALA A 204 -16.43 -14.55 6.38
C ALA A 204 -17.66 -13.79 6.89
N PHE A 205 -17.57 -12.46 7.10
CA PHE A 205 -18.67 -11.57 7.52
C PHE A 205 -19.17 -10.65 6.40
N THR A 206 -18.78 -10.90 5.16
CA THR A 206 -19.16 -10.07 4.01
C THR A 206 -19.99 -10.92 3.05
N ASP A 207 -21.14 -10.41 2.63
CA ASP A 207 -22.00 -11.06 1.62
C ASP A 207 -21.46 -10.79 0.20
N GLU A 208 -20.22 -11.25 -0.08
CA GLU A 208 -19.68 -11.23 -1.43
C GLU A 208 -20.12 -12.48 -2.20
N PRO A 209 -20.35 -12.37 -3.52
CA PRO A 209 -20.56 -13.53 -4.37
C PRO A 209 -19.38 -14.53 -4.26
N PRO A 210 -19.63 -15.84 -4.43
CA PRO A 210 -18.55 -16.81 -4.46
C PRO A 210 -17.47 -16.44 -5.50
N MET A 211 -16.21 -16.59 -5.13
CA MET A 211 -15.08 -16.35 -6.03
C MET A 211 -15.15 -17.25 -7.27
N VAL A 212 -15.03 -16.67 -8.46
CA VAL A 212 -15.01 -17.41 -9.71
C VAL A 212 -13.57 -17.54 -10.19
N PHE A 213 -13.03 -18.75 -10.11
CA PHE A 213 -11.66 -19.04 -10.53
C PHE A 213 -11.61 -19.31 -12.04
N SER A 214 -10.82 -18.51 -12.74
CA SER A 214 -10.45 -18.72 -14.15
C SER A 214 -8.94 -18.77 -14.27
N TRP A 215 -8.42 -19.34 -15.36
CA TRP A 215 -6.97 -19.35 -15.63
C TRP A 215 -6.39 -17.92 -15.66
N GLU A 216 -7.16 -16.98 -16.20
CA GLU A 216 -6.78 -15.57 -16.27
C GLU A 216 -6.71 -14.94 -14.87
N ALA A 217 -7.74 -15.13 -14.04
CA ALA A 217 -7.77 -14.66 -12.65
C ALA A 217 -6.61 -15.24 -11.81
N MET A 218 -6.32 -16.52 -12.01
CA MET A 218 -5.18 -17.17 -11.35
C MET A 218 -3.84 -16.61 -11.84
N GLY A 219 -3.71 -16.29 -13.12
CA GLY A 219 -2.55 -15.62 -13.67
C GLY A 219 -2.31 -14.25 -13.04
N TYR A 220 -3.35 -13.42 -12.93
CA TYR A 220 -3.27 -12.12 -12.25
C TYR A 220 -2.92 -12.27 -10.78
N LEU A 221 -3.52 -13.24 -10.08
CA LEU A 221 -3.25 -13.53 -8.68
C LEU A 221 -1.79 -13.89 -8.44
N VAL A 222 -1.24 -14.83 -9.23
CA VAL A 222 0.16 -15.25 -9.12
C VAL A 222 1.12 -14.10 -9.43
N ALA A 223 0.86 -13.36 -10.52
CA ALA A 223 1.69 -12.22 -10.92
C ALA A 223 1.69 -11.12 -9.83
N SER A 224 0.50 -10.75 -9.32
CA SER A 224 0.38 -9.76 -8.26
C SER A 224 1.08 -10.20 -6.98
N ALA A 225 0.90 -11.46 -6.58
CA ALA A 225 1.52 -11.99 -5.37
C ALA A 225 3.05 -12.03 -5.46
N ALA A 226 3.59 -12.38 -6.64
CA ALA A 226 5.03 -12.37 -6.88
C ALA A 226 5.61 -10.95 -6.84
N LEU A 227 4.95 -9.98 -7.48
CA LEU A 227 5.36 -8.57 -7.46
C LEU A 227 5.29 -8.00 -6.04
N MET A 228 4.25 -8.32 -5.30
CA MET A 228 4.06 -7.88 -3.92
C MET A 228 5.15 -8.46 -3.01
N ALA A 229 5.35 -9.78 -3.04
CA ALA A 229 6.40 -10.42 -2.27
C ALA A 229 7.81 -9.94 -2.65
N GLY A 230 8.07 -9.73 -3.96
CA GLY A 230 9.33 -9.17 -4.45
C GLY A 230 9.57 -7.75 -3.95
N GLY A 231 8.58 -6.86 -4.07
CA GLY A 231 8.70 -5.47 -3.65
C GLY A 231 8.90 -5.28 -2.14
N TYR A 232 8.31 -6.13 -1.31
CA TYR A 232 8.43 -6.07 0.15
C TYR A 232 9.55 -6.95 0.73
N GLY A 233 10.00 -7.96 -0.03
CA GLY A 233 11.06 -8.90 0.40
C GLY A 233 12.49 -8.40 0.16
N LEU A 234 12.66 -7.38 -0.70
CA LEU A 234 13.95 -6.73 -1.00
C LEU A 234 14.36 -5.79 0.12
#